data_15a8ff523fa09db11fd0b85596aa48ba
#
_entry.id   15a8ff523fa09db11fd0b85596aa48ba
#
_cell.length_a   1.000
_cell.length_b   1.000
_cell.length_c   1.000
_cell.angle_alpha   90.00
_cell.angle_beta   90.00
_cell.angle_gamma   90.00
#
_symmetry.space_group_name_H-M   'P 1'
#
loop_
_entity.id
_entity.type
_entity.pdbx_description
1 polymer ?
#
loop_
_entity_poly.entity_id
_entity_poly.type
_entity_poly.pdbx_seq_one_letter_code
_entity_poly.pdbx_strand_id
1 'polypeptide(L)'
;MKKLRRIFAMLLCLVMMAGMTASAETPYKTYTVDGYGYVLETQSAYNPLAAITKVGETAFVSPMDMAIGKDGNLYIADAGAHVILICSRDGEQVGSIGEGILQTPTGVYVTEDGTVYVADKDAKKVFVFDAQGNVTAEYGKPDSPIYGNSMDFKPTKVVANKTGTMYIICEGNMNGIVQLSPVEGGSFLGYFGTNYTSLSPFQMIQRVILTDAQRAQMLSNIPSTPTNLHIDDTGLIYTVTQGDKETSLKKLNIAGKNLLDSDPYYADLP
;
A
#
# COMPACT_ATOMS: atom_id res chain seq x y z
N MET A 1 -29.78 -49.17 -38.41
CA MET A 1 -30.07 -48.91 -37.01
C MET A 1 -28.84 -48.70 -36.13
N LYS A 2 -27.72 -49.42 -36.22
CA LYS A 2 -26.51 -49.23 -35.38
C LYS A 2 -25.81 -47.89 -35.62
N LYS A 3 -25.73 -47.37 -36.83
CA LYS A 3 -25.11 -46.07 -37.15
C LYS A 3 -25.94 -44.90 -36.58
N LEU A 4 -27.27 -44.97 -36.65
CA LEU A 4 -28.15 -43.94 -36.12
C LEU A 4 -28.07 -43.83 -34.58
N ARG A 5 -27.94 -44.95 -33.89
CA ARG A 5 -27.73 -44.99 -32.43
C ARG A 5 -26.39 -44.37 -32.01
N ARG A 6 -25.32 -44.55 -32.80
CA ARG A 6 -24.00 -43.95 -32.53
C ARG A 6 -24.03 -42.47 -32.76
N ILE A 7 -24.72 -41.97 -33.80
CA ILE A 7 -24.88 -40.53 -34.04
C ILE A 7 -25.68 -39.88 -32.93
N PHE A 8 -26.78 -40.52 -32.47
CA PHE A 8 -27.60 -40.03 -31.41
C PHE A 8 -26.83 -39.98 -30.05
N ALA A 9 -26.00 -41.01 -29.77
CA ALA A 9 -25.15 -41.03 -28.57
C ALA A 9 -24.07 -39.95 -28.63
N MET A 10 -23.44 -39.68 -29.76
CA MET A 10 -22.50 -38.57 -29.91
C MET A 10 -23.17 -37.20 -29.73
N LEU A 11 -24.35 -37.01 -30.31
CA LEU A 11 -25.11 -35.78 -30.17
C LEU A 11 -25.50 -35.54 -28.69
N LEU A 12 -25.91 -36.59 -27.98
CA LEU A 12 -26.25 -36.52 -26.57
C LEU A 12 -25.04 -36.18 -25.68
N CYS A 13 -23.86 -36.76 -25.96
CA CYS A 13 -22.59 -36.40 -25.33
C CYS A 13 -22.19 -34.95 -25.58
N LEU A 14 -22.40 -34.46 -26.83
CA LEU A 14 -22.10 -33.09 -27.18
C LEU A 14 -23.01 -32.09 -26.48
N VAL A 15 -24.30 -32.42 -26.32
CA VAL A 15 -25.27 -31.61 -25.59
C VAL A 15 -24.97 -31.63 -24.08
N MET A 16 -24.54 -32.77 -23.53
CA MET A 16 -24.13 -32.83 -22.11
C MET A 16 -22.83 -32.04 -21.86
N MET A 17 -21.89 -32.03 -22.79
CA MET A 17 -20.66 -31.20 -22.67
C MET A 17 -20.94 -29.69 -22.84
N ALA A 18 -21.91 -29.33 -23.66
CA ALA A 18 -22.31 -27.91 -23.84
C ALA A 18 -23.10 -27.35 -22.64
N GLY A 19 -23.67 -28.22 -21.81
CA GLY A 19 -24.40 -27.82 -20.60
C GLY A 19 -23.56 -27.72 -19.32
N MET A 20 -22.28 -28.08 -19.38
CA MET A 20 -21.36 -27.87 -18.26
C MET A 20 -20.74 -26.46 -18.37
N THR A 21 -21.53 -25.43 -18.10
CA THR A 21 -20.93 -24.18 -17.63
C THR A 21 -20.28 -24.52 -16.29
N ALA A 22 -18.96 -24.64 -16.29
CA ALA A 22 -18.21 -24.65 -15.06
C ALA A 22 -18.47 -23.30 -14.39
N SER A 23 -19.42 -23.26 -13.47
CA SER A 23 -19.54 -22.17 -12.54
C SER A 23 -18.27 -22.27 -11.68
N ALA A 24 -17.26 -21.51 -12.01
CA ALA A 24 -16.11 -21.37 -11.15
C ALA A 24 -16.61 -20.67 -9.88
N GLU A 25 -16.94 -21.46 -8.85
CA GLU A 25 -17.19 -20.89 -7.54
C GLU A 25 -15.94 -20.13 -7.13
N THR A 26 -16.11 -18.87 -6.76
CA THR A 26 -15.01 -18.10 -6.20
C THR A 26 -14.55 -18.77 -4.90
N PRO A 27 -13.24 -18.85 -4.65
CA PRO A 27 -12.69 -19.52 -3.46
C PRO A 27 -13.03 -18.80 -2.15
N TYR A 28 -13.75 -17.69 -2.22
CA TYR A 28 -14.21 -16.91 -1.08
C TYR A 28 -15.64 -16.43 -1.30
N LYS A 29 -16.34 -16.23 -0.19
CA LYS A 29 -17.68 -15.65 -0.17
C LYS A 29 -17.60 -14.18 0.18
N THR A 30 -18.37 -13.36 -0.51
CA THR A 30 -18.53 -11.94 -0.21
C THR A 30 -19.90 -11.71 0.42
N TYR A 31 -19.94 -10.74 1.33
CA TYR A 31 -21.14 -10.44 2.11
C TYR A 31 -21.41 -8.93 2.05
N THR A 32 -22.66 -8.58 2.12
CA THR A 32 -23.14 -7.21 2.33
C THR A 32 -24.07 -7.18 3.54
N VAL A 33 -24.39 -5.99 4.03
CA VAL A 33 -25.35 -5.79 5.11
C VAL A 33 -26.57 -5.12 4.53
N ASP A 34 -27.75 -5.65 4.81
CA ASP A 34 -29.00 -5.02 4.40
C ASP A 34 -29.36 -3.83 5.30
N GLY A 35 -30.41 -3.11 4.93
CA GLY A 35 -30.90 -1.95 5.70
C GLY A 35 -31.38 -2.25 7.13
N TYR A 36 -31.47 -3.53 7.53
CA TYR A 36 -31.83 -3.99 8.86
C TYR A 36 -30.62 -4.53 9.65
N GLY A 37 -29.42 -4.53 9.05
CA GLY A 37 -28.20 -5.02 9.69
C GLY A 37 -27.94 -6.53 9.54
N TYR A 38 -28.73 -7.25 8.72
CA TYR A 38 -28.47 -8.67 8.45
C TYR A 38 -27.40 -8.85 7.39
N VAL A 39 -26.50 -9.80 7.65
CA VAL A 39 -25.44 -10.17 6.71
C VAL A 39 -26.03 -11.04 5.61
N LEU A 40 -25.92 -10.59 4.36
CA LEU A 40 -26.38 -11.31 3.18
C LEU A 40 -25.18 -11.69 2.30
N GLU A 41 -25.17 -12.95 1.83
CA GLU A 41 -24.21 -13.39 0.83
C GLU A 41 -24.50 -12.68 -0.50
N THR A 42 -23.48 -12.12 -1.14
CA THR A 42 -23.58 -11.41 -2.40
C THR A 42 -22.61 -11.98 -3.43
N GLN A 43 -22.81 -11.65 -4.69
CA GLN A 43 -21.88 -12.02 -5.76
C GLN A 43 -20.50 -11.41 -5.49
N SER A 44 -19.46 -12.19 -5.76
CA SER A 44 -18.08 -11.68 -5.67
C SER A 44 -17.86 -10.57 -6.69
N ALA A 45 -17.40 -9.42 -6.22
CA ALA A 45 -17.05 -8.29 -7.08
C ALA A 45 -15.85 -8.61 -8.00
N TYR A 46 -14.98 -9.53 -7.56
CA TYR A 46 -13.78 -9.94 -8.26
C TYR A 46 -13.66 -11.45 -8.30
N ASN A 47 -13.21 -11.98 -9.43
CA ASN A 47 -12.86 -13.39 -9.58
C ASN A 47 -11.35 -13.52 -9.70
N PRO A 48 -10.69 -14.36 -8.90
CA PRO A 48 -9.27 -14.63 -9.07
C PRO A 48 -9.07 -15.34 -10.42
N LEU A 49 -8.20 -14.78 -11.26
CA LEU A 49 -7.85 -15.36 -12.56
C LEU A 49 -6.66 -16.31 -12.43
N ALA A 50 -5.59 -15.84 -11.80
CA ALA A 50 -4.36 -16.59 -11.60
C ALA A 50 -3.60 -16.05 -10.38
N ALA A 51 -2.69 -16.85 -9.86
CA ALA A 51 -1.70 -16.42 -8.87
C ALA A 51 -0.33 -16.38 -9.54
N ILE A 52 0.32 -15.21 -9.54
CA ILE A 52 1.70 -15.05 -9.99
C ILE A 52 2.59 -15.35 -8.78
N THR A 53 3.36 -16.43 -8.83
CA THR A 53 4.26 -16.86 -7.75
C THR A 53 5.74 -16.67 -8.11
N LYS A 54 6.02 -16.32 -9.37
CA LYS A 54 7.37 -16.06 -9.90
C LYS A 54 7.30 -15.07 -11.05
N VAL A 55 8.40 -14.43 -11.34
CA VAL A 55 8.61 -13.57 -12.51
C VAL A 55 9.65 -14.26 -13.41
N GLY A 56 9.23 -14.70 -14.59
CA GLY A 56 10.04 -15.57 -15.44
C GLY A 56 10.44 -16.85 -14.68
N GLU A 57 11.75 -17.07 -14.51
CA GLU A 57 12.27 -18.21 -13.71
C GLU A 57 12.52 -17.86 -12.24
N THR A 58 12.38 -16.58 -11.84
CA THR A 58 12.68 -16.09 -10.49
C THR A 58 11.43 -16.19 -9.61
N ALA A 59 11.47 -17.06 -8.60
CA ALA A 59 10.40 -17.15 -7.59
C ALA A 59 10.51 -15.95 -6.62
N PHE A 60 9.36 -15.47 -6.14
CA PHE A 60 9.35 -14.48 -5.07
C PHE A 60 9.92 -15.07 -3.78
N VAL A 61 10.73 -14.27 -3.08
CA VAL A 61 11.29 -14.62 -1.77
C VAL A 61 10.52 -13.97 -0.65
N SER A 62 10.30 -12.65 -0.72
CA SER A 62 9.54 -11.88 0.24
C SER A 62 8.95 -10.63 -0.43
N PRO A 63 7.92 -10.77 -1.26
CA PRO A 63 7.27 -9.62 -1.89
C PRO A 63 6.52 -8.79 -0.84
N MET A 64 6.81 -7.49 -0.76
CA MET A 64 6.29 -6.58 0.27
C MET A 64 5.36 -5.51 -0.27
N ASP A 65 5.52 -5.15 -1.55
CA ASP A 65 4.73 -4.09 -2.19
C ASP A 65 4.68 -4.27 -3.69
N MET A 66 3.68 -3.63 -4.31
CA MET A 66 3.50 -3.66 -5.75
C MET A 66 2.94 -2.33 -6.25
N ALA A 67 3.46 -1.86 -7.37
CA ALA A 67 2.92 -0.73 -8.12
C ALA A 67 2.67 -1.14 -9.57
N ILE A 68 1.72 -0.46 -10.20
CA ILE A 68 1.45 -0.62 -11.65
C ILE A 68 2.01 0.62 -12.33
N GLY A 69 2.96 0.41 -13.27
CA GLY A 69 3.48 1.48 -14.09
C GLY A 69 2.48 1.89 -15.19
N LYS A 70 2.69 3.06 -15.78
CA LYS A 70 1.88 3.53 -16.92
C LYS A 70 2.04 2.64 -18.17
N ASP A 71 3.15 1.93 -18.25
CA ASP A 71 3.43 0.89 -19.24
C ASP A 71 2.56 -0.37 -19.06
N GLY A 72 1.80 -0.44 -17.96
CA GLY A 72 0.94 -1.57 -17.59
C GLY A 72 1.67 -2.71 -16.91
N ASN A 73 2.99 -2.60 -16.69
CA ASN A 73 3.79 -3.59 -15.99
C ASN A 73 3.62 -3.49 -14.47
N LEU A 74 3.85 -4.61 -13.80
CA LEU A 74 3.86 -4.72 -12.36
C LEU A 74 5.29 -4.56 -11.86
N TYR A 75 5.50 -3.63 -10.96
CA TYR A 75 6.75 -3.39 -10.24
C TYR A 75 6.60 -3.95 -8.83
N ILE A 76 7.35 -4.98 -8.49
CA ILE A 76 7.19 -5.74 -7.26
C ILE A 76 8.44 -5.59 -6.40
N ALA A 77 8.29 -5.00 -5.22
CA ALA A 77 9.38 -4.91 -4.24
C ALA A 77 9.54 -6.25 -3.53
N ASP A 78 10.58 -6.99 -3.87
CA ASP A 78 10.93 -8.24 -3.21
C ASP A 78 12.07 -8.01 -2.22
N ALA A 79 11.71 -7.87 -0.95
CA ALA A 79 12.66 -7.59 0.12
C ALA A 79 13.66 -8.73 0.34
N GLY A 80 13.25 -9.97 0.10
CA GLY A 80 14.11 -11.13 0.26
C GLY A 80 15.04 -11.36 -0.93
N ALA A 81 14.64 -10.91 -2.12
CA ALA A 81 15.49 -10.93 -3.32
C ALA A 81 16.33 -9.66 -3.46
N HIS A 82 16.11 -8.62 -2.63
CA HIS A 82 16.83 -7.34 -2.63
C HIS A 82 16.73 -6.57 -3.96
N VAL A 83 15.56 -6.61 -4.59
CA VAL A 83 15.36 -6.10 -5.94
C VAL A 83 13.91 -5.67 -6.16
N ILE A 84 13.69 -4.79 -7.14
CA ILE A 84 12.37 -4.57 -7.72
C ILE A 84 12.27 -5.43 -8.98
N LEU A 85 11.39 -6.42 -8.97
CA LEU A 85 11.09 -7.25 -10.13
C LEU A 85 10.04 -6.55 -10.99
N ILE A 86 10.22 -6.57 -12.30
CA ILE A 86 9.27 -5.99 -13.25
C ILE A 86 8.72 -7.11 -14.13
N CYS A 87 7.40 -7.25 -14.15
CA CYS A 87 6.75 -8.26 -14.99
C CYS A 87 5.49 -7.72 -15.66
N SER A 88 5.07 -8.41 -16.71
CA SER A 88 3.75 -8.23 -17.32
C SER A 88 2.64 -8.69 -16.35
N ARG A 89 1.39 -8.39 -16.68
CA ARG A 89 0.22 -8.87 -15.91
C ARG A 89 0.08 -10.39 -15.89
N ASP A 90 0.73 -11.08 -16.82
CA ASP A 90 0.74 -12.55 -16.92
C ASP A 90 1.95 -13.17 -16.23
N GLY A 91 2.82 -12.34 -15.58
CA GLY A 91 4.01 -12.79 -14.84
C GLY A 91 5.24 -13.02 -15.71
N GLU A 92 5.23 -12.58 -16.98
CA GLU A 92 6.42 -12.64 -17.84
C GLU A 92 7.43 -11.58 -17.38
N GLN A 93 8.69 -11.97 -17.27
CA GLN A 93 9.75 -11.07 -16.85
C GLN A 93 10.02 -10.00 -17.89
N VAL A 94 9.94 -8.74 -17.48
CA VAL A 94 10.29 -7.56 -18.30
C VAL A 94 11.66 -7.03 -17.92
N GLY A 95 11.99 -7.02 -16.61
CA GLY A 95 13.27 -6.54 -16.10
C GLY A 95 13.38 -6.60 -14.59
N SER A 96 14.43 -5.97 -14.07
CA SER A 96 14.66 -5.75 -12.65
C SER A 96 15.38 -4.43 -12.41
N ILE A 97 15.21 -3.85 -11.21
CA ILE A 97 15.85 -2.58 -10.80
C ILE A 97 16.46 -2.78 -9.42
N GLY A 98 17.64 -2.19 -9.20
CA GLY A 98 18.27 -2.06 -7.89
C GLY A 98 19.10 -3.25 -7.45
N GLU A 99 19.42 -4.19 -8.34
CA GLU A 99 20.36 -5.29 -8.05
C GLU A 99 21.70 -4.76 -7.53
N GLY A 100 22.15 -5.31 -6.39
CA GLY A 100 23.40 -4.90 -5.74
C GLY A 100 23.37 -3.52 -5.08
N ILE A 101 22.23 -2.81 -5.14
CA ILE A 101 22.01 -1.48 -4.55
C ILE A 101 21.06 -1.58 -3.36
N LEU A 102 19.90 -2.23 -3.56
CA LEU A 102 18.85 -2.35 -2.57
C LEU A 102 19.21 -3.39 -1.50
N GLN A 103 18.81 -3.12 -0.25
CA GLN A 103 19.00 -4.02 0.88
C GLN A 103 17.70 -4.70 1.29
N THR A 104 16.66 -3.92 1.56
CA THR A 104 15.35 -4.45 1.97
C THR A 104 14.27 -3.52 1.41
N PRO A 105 13.98 -3.60 0.10
CA PRO A 105 12.93 -2.81 -0.51
C PRO A 105 11.56 -3.26 0.00
N THR A 106 10.86 -2.36 0.68
CA THR A 106 9.56 -2.64 1.31
C THR A 106 8.43 -1.83 0.72
N GLY A 107 8.73 -0.84 -0.12
CA GLY A 107 7.75 -0.01 -0.79
C GLY A 107 8.22 0.39 -2.18
N VAL A 108 7.32 0.42 -3.15
CA VAL A 108 7.60 0.86 -4.51
C VAL A 108 6.46 1.74 -5.02
N TYR A 109 6.82 2.81 -5.70
CA TYR A 109 5.88 3.71 -6.36
C TYR A 109 6.45 4.12 -7.73
N VAL A 110 5.60 4.10 -8.74
CA VAL A 110 5.98 4.45 -10.12
C VAL A 110 5.14 5.63 -10.57
N THR A 111 5.82 6.67 -11.03
CA THR A 111 5.17 7.87 -11.57
C THR A 111 4.75 7.68 -13.02
N GLU A 112 3.96 8.63 -13.53
CA GLU A 112 3.48 8.59 -14.92
C GLU A 112 4.60 8.67 -15.97
N ASP A 113 5.73 9.30 -15.63
CA ASP A 113 6.90 9.42 -16.49
C ASP A 113 7.88 8.24 -16.37
N GLY A 114 7.54 7.24 -15.56
CA GLY A 114 8.34 6.04 -15.35
C GLY A 114 9.43 6.15 -14.30
N THR A 115 9.48 7.26 -13.53
CA THR A 115 10.37 7.37 -12.38
C THR A 115 9.92 6.42 -11.27
N VAL A 116 10.85 5.64 -10.71
CA VAL A 116 10.57 4.63 -9.69
C VAL A 116 11.13 5.06 -8.35
N TYR A 117 10.27 5.22 -7.36
CA TYR A 117 10.63 5.49 -5.96
C TYR A 117 10.60 4.19 -5.17
N VAL A 118 11.66 3.90 -4.44
CA VAL A 118 11.79 2.69 -3.63
C VAL A 118 12.10 3.06 -2.19
N ALA A 119 11.23 2.65 -1.28
CA ALA A 119 11.49 2.72 0.15
C ALA A 119 12.30 1.49 0.58
N ASP A 120 13.54 1.70 0.98
CA ASP A 120 14.43 0.64 1.46
C ASP A 120 14.65 0.78 2.97
N LYS A 121 14.07 -0.13 3.71
CA LYS A 121 14.03 -0.06 5.18
C LYS A 121 15.40 -0.19 5.83
N ASP A 122 16.20 -1.16 5.40
CA ASP A 122 17.47 -1.44 6.05
C ASP A 122 18.62 -0.58 5.51
N ALA A 123 18.53 -0.14 4.25
CA ALA A 123 19.39 0.91 3.73
C ALA A 123 19.09 2.29 4.37
N LYS A 124 17.92 2.42 5.03
CA LYS A 124 17.44 3.67 5.65
C LYS A 124 17.38 4.82 4.65
N LYS A 125 16.92 4.52 3.44
CA LYS A 125 16.86 5.46 2.32
C LYS A 125 15.61 5.26 1.47
N VAL A 126 15.24 6.32 0.78
CA VAL A 126 14.40 6.23 -0.41
C VAL A 126 15.31 6.42 -1.61
N PHE A 127 15.33 5.43 -2.50
CA PHE A 127 16.02 5.50 -3.78
C PHE A 127 15.07 5.97 -4.87
N VAL A 128 15.60 6.74 -5.81
CA VAL A 128 14.87 7.15 -7.01
C VAL A 128 15.63 6.66 -8.23
N PHE A 129 14.92 5.93 -9.09
CA PHE A 129 15.46 5.40 -10.33
C PHE A 129 14.76 6.04 -11.52
N ASP A 130 15.49 6.22 -12.61
CA ASP A 130 14.90 6.56 -13.90
C ASP A 130 14.20 5.34 -14.54
N ALA A 131 13.53 5.55 -15.66
CA ALA A 131 12.85 4.49 -16.42
C ALA A 131 13.83 3.43 -16.98
N GLN A 132 15.13 3.68 -16.96
CA GLN A 132 16.19 2.76 -17.38
C GLN A 132 16.78 1.96 -16.19
N GLY A 133 16.33 2.26 -14.95
CA GLY A 133 16.78 1.60 -13.74
C GLY A 133 18.08 2.18 -13.15
N ASN A 134 18.53 3.36 -13.58
CA ASN A 134 19.68 4.03 -12.99
C ASN A 134 19.25 4.87 -11.78
N VAL A 135 20.05 4.85 -10.71
CA VAL A 135 19.82 5.71 -9.53
C VAL A 135 20.03 7.17 -9.93
N THR A 136 19.01 7.99 -9.74
CA THR A 136 19.04 9.44 -9.99
C THR A 136 19.14 10.24 -8.71
N ALA A 137 18.61 9.73 -7.59
CA ALA A 137 18.68 10.36 -6.28
C ALA A 137 18.55 9.34 -5.15
N GLU A 138 19.06 9.73 -3.98
CA GLU A 138 18.93 8.99 -2.73
C GLU A 138 18.57 9.97 -1.60
N TYR A 139 17.57 9.59 -0.79
CA TYR A 139 17.09 10.41 0.32
C TYR A 139 17.18 9.60 1.61
N GLY A 140 18.06 10.02 2.52
CA GLY A 140 18.21 9.44 3.84
C GLY A 140 17.45 10.19 4.92
N LYS A 141 17.88 10.00 6.17
CA LYS A 141 17.35 10.72 7.31
C LYS A 141 17.50 12.24 7.09
N PRO A 142 16.40 13.01 7.17
CA PRO A 142 16.48 14.45 6.99
C PRO A 142 17.25 15.11 8.14
N ASP A 143 18.11 16.06 7.80
CA ASP A 143 18.79 16.92 8.78
C ASP A 143 17.85 18.04 9.23
N SER A 144 17.00 17.75 10.19
CA SER A 144 16.04 18.70 10.74
C SER A 144 15.79 18.46 12.22
N PRO A 145 15.91 19.50 13.08
CA PRO A 145 15.55 19.38 14.50
C PRO A 145 14.07 18.98 14.71
N ILE A 146 13.18 19.34 13.77
CA ILE A 146 11.74 19.02 13.85
C ILE A 146 11.50 17.53 13.58
N TYR A 147 12.33 16.91 12.72
CA TYR A 147 12.26 15.45 12.52
C TYR A 147 12.63 14.70 13.80
N GLY A 148 13.56 15.24 14.58
CA GLY A 148 14.02 14.67 15.84
C GLY A 148 15.34 13.89 15.68
N ASN A 149 16.33 14.28 16.48
CA ASN A 149 17.68 13.71 16.38
C ASN A 149 17.73 12.23 16.74
N SER A 150 16.88 11.77 17.66
CA SER A 150 16.78 10.37 18.10
C SER A 150 15.89 9.48 17.24
N MET A 151 15.14 10.07 16.29
CA MET A 151 14.26 9.30 15.41
C MET A 151 15.06 8.58 14.34
N ASP A 152 14.80 7.29 14.18
CA ASP A 152 15.32 6.51 13.05
C ASP A 152 14.55 6.83 11.76
N PHE A 153 15.22 6.68 10.61
CA PHE A 153 14.58 6.78 9.30
C PHE A 153 14.56 5.39 8.67
N LYS A 154 13.44 4.69 8.83
CA LYS A 154 13.20 3.35 8.27
C LYS A 154 12.00 3.40 7.35
N PRO A 155 12.18 3.87 6.11
CA PRO A 155 11.07 4.02 5.17
C PRO A 155 10.52 2.65 4.79
N THR A 156 9.20 2.50 4.84
CA THR A 156 8.50 1.25 4.48
C THR A 156 7.59 1.43 3.28
N LYS A 157 7.04 2.60 3.08
CA LYS A 157 6.22 2.96 1.93
C LYS A 157 6.55 4.37 1.49
N VAL A 158 6.44 4.62 0.19
CA VAL A 158 6.66 5.95 -0.40
C VAL A 158 5.68 6.18 -1.55
N VAL A 159 5.18 7.41 -1.66
CA VAL A 159 4.55 7.95 -2.87
C VAL A 159 5.09 9.35 -3.11
N ALA A 160 5.02 9.81 -4.35
CA ALA A 160 5.46 11.15 -4.72
C ALA A 160 4.36 11.86 -5.53
N ASN A 161 4.21 13.16 -5.31
CA ASN A 161 3.34 13.98 -6.13
C ASN A 161 4.03 14.43 -7.43
N LYS A 162 3.31 15.14 -8.29
CA LYS A 162 3.82 15.64 -9.58
C LYS A 162 5.01 16.60 -9.47
N THR A 163 5.29 17.18 -8.30
CA THR A 163 6.45 18.04 -8.05
C THR A 163 7.62 17.29 -7.43
N GLY A 164 7.51 15.97 -7.27
CA GLY A 164 8.53 15.13 -6.64
C GLY A 164 8.51 15.17 -5.11
N THR A 165 7.57 15.90 -4.48
CA THR A 165 7.44 15.85 -3.02
C THR A 165 7.02 14.45 -2.58
N MET A 166 7.83 13.85 -1.72
CA MET A 166 7.64 12.50 -1.24
C MET A 166 6.85 12.47 0.07
N TYR A 167 5.97 11.49 0.18
CA TYR A 167 5.23 11.15 1.39
C TYR A 167 5.64 9.74 1.78
N ILE A 168 6.23 9.58 2.98
CA ILE A 168 6.95 8.39 3.36
C ILE A 168 6.41 7.89 4.70
N ILE A 169 5.99 6.63 4.74
CA ILE A 169 5.71 5.94 6.01
C ILE A 169 7.05 5.36 6.49
N CYS A 170 7.39 5.68 7.75
CA CYS A 170 8.58 5.14 8.40
C CYS A 170 8.18 4.26 9.59
N GLU A 171 8.78 3.08 9.69
CA GLU A 171 8.60 2.16 10.81
C GLU A 171 9.02 2.84 12.12
N GLY A 172 8.17 2.75 13.14
CA GLY A 172 8.42 3.33 14.46
C GLY A 172 8.19 4.84 14.56
N ASN A 173 7.80 5.50 13.47
CA ASN A 173 7.49 6.92 13.49
C ASN A 173 5.99 7.15 13.78
N MET A 174 5.69 7.66 14.97
CA MET A 174 4.31 7.93 15.41
C MET A 174 3.85 9.36 15.12
N ASN A 175 4.73 10.22 14.60
CA ASN A 175 4.40 11.64 14.37
C ASN A 175 3.56 11.85 13.12
N GLY A 176 3.49 10.86 12.24
CA GLY A 176 2.75 10.91 10.98
C GLY A 176 3.60 10.53 9.77
N ILE A 177 3.09 10.82 8.59
CA ILE A 177 3.77 10.57 7.32
C ILE A 177 4.87 11.62 7.14
N VAL A 178 6.10 11.19 6.89
CA VAL A 178 7.24 12.08 6.64
C VAL A 178 7.08 12.71 5.27
N GLN A 179 7.14 14.04 5.20
CA GLN A 179 7.09 14.79 3.94
C GLN A 179 8.46 15.35 3.63
N LEU A 180 9.03 14.96 2.47
CA LEU A 180 10.32 15.44 1.99
C LEU A 180 10.16 16.15 0.65
N SER A 181 10.86 17.27 0.51
CA SER A 181 11.07 17.92 -0.79
C SER A 181 12.21 17.21 -1.55
N PRO A 182 12.15 17.10 -2.89
CA PRO A 182 13.27 16.59 -3.67
C PRO A 182 14.46 17.57 -3.72
N VAL A 183 14.25 18.84 -3.31
CA VAL A 183 15.25 19.91 -3.36
C VAL A 183 16.28 19.71 -2.25
N GLU A 184 17.54 20.06 -2.51
CA GLU A 184 18.63 20.07 -1.52
C GLU A 184 18.87 18.75 -0.80
N GLY A 185 18.75 17.61 -1.52
CA GLY A 185 19.02 16.29 -0.93
C GLY A 185 17.94 15.77 0.03
N GLY A 186 16.74 16.35 0.00
CA GLY A 186 15.60 15.86 0.82
C GLY A 186 15.28 16.75 2.00
N SER A 187 14.94 18.04 1.76
CA SER A 187 14.53 18.94 2.84
C SER A 187 13.25 18.45 3.53
N PHE A 188 13.27 18.38 4.86
CA PHE A 188 12.10 17.99 5.65
C PHE A 188 11.06 19.10 5.66
N LEU A 189 9.88 18.83 5.12
CA LEU A 189 8.76 19.77 5.07
C LEU A 189 7.87 19.70 6.31
N GLY A 190 7.82 18.54 6.95
CA GLY A 190 6.99 18.31 8.13
C GLY A 190 6.44 16.88 8.20
N TYR A 191 5.54 16.68 9.15
CA TYR A 191 4.74 15.48 9.26
C TYR A 191 3.36 15.74 8.68
N PHE A 192 2.94 14.90 7.73
CA PHE A 192 1.68 15.01 7.04
C PHE A 192 0.64 14.06 7.63
N GLY A 193 -0.63 14.50 7.68
CA GLY A 193 -1.71 13.66 8.19
C GLY A 193 -1.52 13.24 9.65
N THR A 194 -0.90 14.11 10.45
CA THR A 194 -0.68 13.87 11.87
C THR A 194 -2.00 13.54 12.54
N ASN A 195 -2.05 12.42 13.23
CA ASN A 195 -3.17 12.08 14.07
C ASN A 195 -3.12 13.02 15.29
N TYR A 196 -3.75 14.17 15.19
CA TYR A 196 -4.08 14.94 16.37
C TYR A 196 -5.14 14.15 17.13
N THR A 197 -4.70 13.29 18.05
CA THR A 197 -5.59 12.97 19.17
C THR A 197 -5.85 14.30 19.86
N SER A 198 -7.05 14.82 19.72
CA SER A 198 -7.49 15.98 20.46
C SER A 198 -7.41 15.62 21.93
N LEU A 199 -6.29 15.99 22.57
CA LEU A 199 -6.15 15.80 24.02
C LEU A 199 -7.26 16.61 24.66
N SER A 200 -8.12 15.96 25.41
CA SER A 200 -9.11 16.68 26.20
C SER A 200 -8.37 17.65 27.15
N PRO A 201 -8.98 18.79 27.50
CA PRO A 201 -8.37 19.72 28.45
C PRO A 201 -7.88 19.04 29.73
N PHE A 202 -8.57 17.99 30.15
CA PHE A 202 -8.19 17.17 31.32
C PHE A 202 -6.90 16.37 31.08
N GLN A 203 -6.73 15.77 29.89
CA GLN A 203 -5.49 15.06 29.52
C GLN A 203 -4.29 16.02 29.37
N MET A 204 -4.52 17.27 28.96
CA MET A 204 -3.47 18.29 28.94
C MET A 204 -3.01 18.63 30.36
N ILE A 205 -3.93 18.80 31.31
CA ILE A 205 -3.62 19.04 32.70
C ILE A 205 -2.88 17.83 33.32
N GLN A 206 -3.32 16.62 33.05
CA GLN A 206 -2.65 15.41 33.51
C GLN A 206 -1.20 15.32 33.01
N ARG A 207 -0.92 15.68 31.78
CA ARG A 207 0.47 15.69 31.22
C ARG A 207 1.40 16.66 31.96
N VAL A 208 0.89 17.74 32.53
CA VAL A 208 1.68 18.71 33.27
C VAL A 208 1.98 18.22 34.70
N ILE A 209 1.06 17.47 35.30
CA ILE A 209 1.15 17.07 36.70
C ILE A 209 1.84 15.71 36.90
N LEU A 210 1.79 14.81 35.88
CA LEU A 210 2.30 13.45 36.00
C LEU A 210 3.81 13.37 35.74
N THR A 211 4.46 12.47 36.50
CA THR A 211 5.88 12.11 36.26
C THR A 211 6.06 11.36 34.95
N ASP A 212 7.30 11.31 34.41
CA ASP A 212 7.60 10.64 33.15
C ASP A 212 7.24 9.15 33.15
N ALA A 213 7.42 8.46 34.31
CA ALA A 213 7.01 7.07 34.48
C ALA A 213 5.49 6.89 34.44
N GLN A 214 4.73 7.82 34.99
CA GLN A 214 3.27 7.81 34.97
C GLN A 214 2.74 8.19 33.57
N ARG A 215 3.41 9.11 32.89
CA ARG A 215 3.11 9.45 31.48
C ARG A 215 3.32 8.25 30.54
N ALA A 216 4.38 7.46 30.78
CA ALA A 216 4.65 6.24 30.00
C ALA A 216 3.54 5.17 30.16
N GLN A 217 2.86 5.11 31.31
CA GLN A 217 1.73 4.20 31.53
C GLN A 217 0.42 4.70 30.91
N MET A 218 0.31 5.98 30.57
CA MET A 218 -0.88 6.55 29.91
C MET A 218 -0.88 6.38 28.38
N LEU A 219 0.06 5.66 27.84
CA LEU A 219 0.25 5.43 26.37
C LEU A 219 -0.79 4.46 25.76
N SER A 220 -2.00 4.39 26.32
CA SER A 220 -3.08 3.60 25.70
C SER A 220 -3.68 4.19 24.43
N ASN A 221 -3.29 5.40 24.05
CA ASN A 221 -3.71 6.06 22.79
C ASN A 221 -2.48 6.50 21.98
N ILE A 222 -1.61 5.55 21.65
CA ILE A 222 -0.56 5.79 20.65
C ILE A 222 -1.27 5.80 19.29
N PRO A 223 -1.18 6.90 18.52
CA PRO A 223 -1.72 6.91 17.16
C PRO A 223 -1.07 5.78 16.36
N SER A 224 -1.87 4.91 15.77
CA SER A 224 -1.36 3.86 14.91
C SER A 224 -0.79 4.49 13.64
N THR A 225 0.43 4.07 13.28
CA THR A 225 1.07 4.50 12.02
C THR A 225 0.32 3.86 10.85
N PRO A 226 0.02 4.61 9.77
CA PRO A 226 -0.53 4.03 8.56
C PRO A 226 0.32 2.85 8.06
N THR A 227 -0.33 1.80 7.59
CA THR A 227 0.32 0.61 7.04
C THR A 227 0.55 0.70 5.55
N ASN A 228 -0.27 1.49 4.86
CA ASN A 228 -0.12 1.74 3.42
C ASN A 228 -0.61 3.13 3.06
N LEU A 229 -0.15 3.65 1.91
CA LEU A 229 -0.60 4.91 1.33
C LEU A 229 -0.65 4.83 -0.19
N HIS A 230 -1.50 5.66 -0.75
CA HIS A 230 -1.65 5.86 -2.19
C HIS A 230 -1.90 7.34 -2.47
N ILE A 231 -1.43 7.86 -3.59
CA ILE A 231 -1.73 9.20 -4.08
C ILE A 231 -2.47 9.10 -5.41
N ASP A 232 -3.56 9.85 -5.56
CA ASP A 232 -4.31 9.90 -6.81
C ASP A 232 -3.81 11.04 -7.73
N ASP A 233 -4.33 11.08 -8.94
CA ASP A 233 -3.96 12.07 -9.97
C ASP A 233 -4.29 13.51 -9.57
N THR A 234 -5.19 13.70 -8.61
CA THR A 234 -5.57 15.01 -8.04
C THR A 234 -4.69 15.43 -6.89
N GLY A 235 -3.78 14.55 -6.42
CA GLY A 235 -2.87 14.78 -5.32
C GLY A 235 -3.48 14.51 -3.94
N LEU A 236 -4.63 13.86 -3.88
CA LEU A 236 -5.20 13.40 -2.61
C LEU A 236 -4.49 12.11 -2.16
N ILE A 237 -4.20 12.04 -0.86
CA ILE A 237 -3.49 10.91 -0.28
C ILE A 237 -4.47 10.04 0.50
N TYR A 238 -4.51 8.78 0.14
CA TYR A 238 -5.28 7.75 0.83
C TYR A 238 -4.35 6.97 1.74
N THR A 239 -4.76 6.75 2.98
CA THR A 239 -3.98 5.94 3.93
C THR A 239 -4.87 4.88 4.55
N VAL A 240 -4.26 3.72 4.78
CA VAL A 240 -4.90 2.61 5.51
C VAL A 240 -4.10 2.34 6.76
N THR A 241 -4.80 2.18 7.89
CA THR A 241 -4.21 1.86 9.18
C THR A 241 -4.81 0.56 9.70
N GLN A 242 -4.00 -0.49 9.76
CA GLN A 242 -4.46 -1.78 10.26
C GLN A 242 -4.66 -1.74 11.78
N GLY A 243 -5.77 -2.29 12.26
CA GLY A 243 -6.08 -2.37 13.69
C GLY A 243 -6.72 -1.12 14.29
N ASP A 244 -6.89 -0.06 13.52
CA ASP A 244 -7.68 1.10 13.92
C ASP A 244 -9.15 0.88 13.51
N LYS A 245 -10.05 0.94 14.50
CA LYS A 245 -11.48 0.70 14.25
C LYS A 245 -12.23 1.94 13.76
N GLU A 246 -11.75 3.12 14.11
CA GLU A 246 -12.48 4.38 13.86
C GLU A 246 -11.94 5.14 12.64
N THR A 247 -10.65 5.02 12.37
CA THR A 247 -9.97 5.78 11.32
C THR A 247 -9.08 4.91 10.43
N SER A 248 -9.53 3.69 10.14
CA SER A 248 -8.77 2.72 9.32
C SER A 248 -8.46 3.23 7.91
N LEU A 249 -9.39 3.99 7.31
CA LEU A 249 -9.23 4.61 5.99
C LEU A 249 -9.32 6.13 6.13
N LYS A 250 -8.35 6.85 5.58
CA LYS A 250 -8.38 8.32 5.48
C LYS A 250 -8.15 8.75 4.05
N LYS A 251 -8.82 9.83 3.67
CA LYS A 251 -8.60 10.57 2.43
C LYS A 251 -8.14 11.97 2.76
N LEU A 252 -6.84 12.22 2.63
CA LEU A 252 -6.20 13.44 3.08
C LEU A 252 -6.05 14.44 1.91
N ASN A 253 -6.44 15.67 2.15
CA ASN A 253 -6.18 16.77 1.22
C ASN A 253 -4.73 17.29 1.38
N ILE A 254 -4.34 18.26 0.56
CA ILE A 254 -3.00 18.87 0.57
C ILE A 254 -2.59 19.45 1.94
N ALA A 255 -3.56 19.82 2.77
CA ALA A 255 -3.31 20.31 4.14
C ALA A 255 -3.25 19.19 5.19
N GLY A 256 -3.36 17.92 4.77
CA GLY A 256 -3.39 16.77 5.67
C GLY A 256 -4.71 16.58 6.43
N LYS A 257 -5.77 17.29 6.03
CA LYS A 257 -7.09 17.13 6.64
C LYS A 257 -7.81 15.91 6.03
N ASN A 258 -8.36 15.06 6.88
CA ASN A 258 -9.18 13.94 6.43
C ASN A 258 -10.53 14.45 5.90
N LEU A 259 -10.83 14.11 4.65
CA LEU A 259 -12.08 14.53 3.99
C LEU A 259 -13.23 13.59 4.35
N LEU A 260 -12.95 12.36 4.78
CA LEU A 260 -13.99 11.39 5.17
C LEU A 260 -14.60 11.69 6.53
N ASP A 261 -13.89 12.40 7.42
CA ASP A 261 -14.42 12.80 8.75
C ASP A 261 -15.66 13.71 8.68
N SER A 262 -15.88 14.34 7.55
CA SER A 262 -17.04 15.22 7.33
C SER A 262 -18.19 14.53 6.61
N ASP A 263 -18.03 13.27 6.19
CA ASP A 263 -19.04 12.50 5.47
C ASP A 263 -19.70 11.48 6.42
N PRO A 264 -20.98 11.67 6.80
CA PRO A 264 -21.66 10.77 7.71
C PRO A 264 -21.80 9.33 7.18
N TYR A 265 -21.61 9.11 5.88
CA TYR A 265 -21.67 7.77 5.28
C TYR A 265 -20.39 6.95 5.45
N TYR A 266 -19.26 7.59 5.80
CA TYR A 266 -17.96 6.91 5.96
C TYR A 266 -17.46 6.88 7.41
N ALA A 267 -18.16 7.57 8.33
CA ALA A 267 -17.75 7.62 9.74
C ALA A 267 -17.87 6.27 10.46
N ASP A 268 -18.70 5.37 9.95
CA ASP A 268 -19.06 4.07 10.56
C ASP A 268 -18.63 2.86 9.71
N LEU A 269 -17.63 3.00 8.84
CA LEU A 269 -17.07 1.83 8.15
C LEU A 269 -16.30 0.96 9.16
N PRO A 270 -16.66 -0.31 9.29
CA PRO A 270 -16.10 -1.24 10.29
C PRO A 270 -14.61 -1.56 10.04
#